data_c80c8330fd7675e62fdde3b989e69f1c
#
_entry.id   c80c8330fd7675e62fdde3b989e69f1c
#
_cell.length_a   1.000
_cell.length_b   1.000
_cell.length_c   1.000
_cell.angle_alpha   90.00
_cell.angle_beta   90.00
_cell.angle_gamma   90.00
#
_symmetry.space_group_name_H-M   'P 1'
#
loop_
_entity.id
_entity.type
_entity.pdbx_description
1 polymer ?
#
loop_
_entity_poly.entity_id
_entity_poly.type
_entity_poly.pdbx_seq_one_letter_code
_entity_poly.pdbx_strand_id
1 'polypeptide(L)'
;MFTNFDIKNTKYDTDTIQRLSGYNDYRNLYEGDFTNAFSSTVLKIRKRYPLDNTTAQSLININLFWALTDFFKGFLTNQGIAVNVDDAQQKHWDTISKDNNFISVLKEVYIDNSRFGNGLFKVALENGKPKIFSVCPDCWIPVFNNGNLNDIEGHILIFPLEIFENGVKKHFKKVEKHHKGYVENEIWTSDNGTLNRLLSPEEMQAFGVEETDDFSHLWNDFIVFPTKNTTESDSYFGESDYKRCKSIVEEIMLTISQNSKIINRHANPKIAGSEQNLEMDPVTSKRVFPDSDFLKVGTDGIKPEYITADLQSEAISKHIDTLMNFFYILTKTPPQAYGLDIAGNMSGESLRKI
;
A
#
# COMPACT_ATOMS: atom_id res chain seq x y z
N MET A 1 13.69 -20.57 25.27
CA MET A 1 14.67 -19.47 25.30
C MET A 1 15.23 -19.36 23.89
N PHE A 2 14.96 -18.25 23.18
CA PHE A 2 15.58 -18.04 21.87
C PHE A 2 17.09 -17.95 22.09
N THR A 3 17.79 -19.00 21.85
CA THR A 3 19.18 -19.16 22.25
C THR A 3 20.15 -18.19 21.60
N ASN A 4 19.74 -17.42 20.57
CA ASN A 4 20.60 -16.53 19.81
C ASN A 4 19.96 -15.23 19.33
N PHE A 5 18.79 -14.82 19.85
CA PHE A 5 18.13 -13.59 19.38
C PHE A 5 18.35 -12.44 20.37
N ASP A 6 19.38 -11.65 20.14
CA ASP A 6 19.60 -10.38 20.80
C ASP A 6 19.06 -9.24 19.90
N ILE A 7 17.88 -8.72 20.24
CA ILE A 7 17.21 -7.65 19.48
C ILE A 7 18.10 -6.41 19.30
N LYS A 8 18.97 -6.12 20.27
CA LYS A 8 19.86 -4.96 20.20
C LYS A 8 21.02 -5.17 19.23
N ASN A 9 21.53 -6.39 19.16
CA ASN A 9 22.70 -6.74 18.36
C ASN A 9 22.34 -7.56 17.12
N THR A 10 21.07 -7.95 16.96
CA THR A 10 20.64 -8.67 15.78
C THR A 10 20.70 -7.72 14.58
N LYS A 11 21.69 -7.93 13.75
CA LYS A 11 21.62 -7.50 12.38
C LYS A 11 20.50 -8.33 11.77
N TYR A 12 19.37 -7.68 11.44
CA TYR A 12 18.37 -8.32 10.61
C TYR A 12 19.10 -8.96 9.43
N ASP A 13 18.73 -10.20 9.11
CA ASP A 13 19.23 -10.80 7.89
C ASP A 13 18.84 -9.95 6.67
N THR A 14 19.57 -10.11 5.60
CA THR A 14 19.34 -9.32 4.37
C THR A 14 17.90 -9.47 3.88
N ASP A 15 17.31 -10.64 4.05
CA ASP A 15 15.95 -10.95 3.59
C ASP A 15 14.90 -10.21 4.42
N THR A 16 15.07 -10.14 5.73
CA THR A 16 14.19 -9.36 6.61
C THR A 16 14.26 -7.88 6.29
N ILE A 17 15.45 -7.31 6.07
CA ILE A 17 15.63 -5.90 5.70
C ILE A 17 14.96 -5.62 4.35
N GLN A 18 15.17 -6.48 3.38
CA GLN A 18 14.56 -6.36 2.05
C GLN A 18 13.03 -6.42 2.11
N ARG A 19 12.49 -7.35 2.88
CA ARG A 19 11.05 -7.50 3.12
C ARG A 19 10.46 -6.24 3.75
N LEU A 20 11.01 -5.74 4.84
CA LEU A 20 10.50 -4.55 5.55
C LEU A 20 10.60 -3.28 4.68
N SER A 21 11.66 -3.15 3.88
CA SER A 21 11.78 -2.07 2.89
C SER A 21 10.69 -2.17 1.82
N GLY A 22 10.43 -3.37 1.31
CA GLY A 22 9.36 -3.62 0.34
C GLY A 22 7.97 -3.29 0.89
N TYR A 23 7.73 -3.51 2.17
CA TYR A 23 6.45 -3.18 2.81
C TYR A 23 6.15 -1.68 2.81
N ASN A 24 7.16 -0.84 2.98
CA ASN A 24 6.98 0.60 2.85
C ASN A 24 6.56 1.02 1.43
N ASP A 25 7.17 0.42 0.41
CA ASP A 25 6.76 0.63 -0.98
C ASP A 25 5.30 0.22 -1.22
N TYR A 26 4.90 -0.96 -0.74
CA TYR A 26 3.52 -1.45 -0.88
C TYR A 26 2.50 -0.60 -0.12
N ARG A 27 2.88 -0.06 1.04
CA ARG A 27 2.05 0.90 1.77
C ARG A 27 1.82 2.16 0.94
N ASN A 28 2.88 2.74 0.38
CA ASN A 28 2.79 3.92 -0.49
C ASN A 28 1.91 3.65 -1.72
N LEU A 29 2.00 2.45 -2.32
CA LEU A 29 1.13 2.05 -3.44
C LEU A 29 -0.34 1.98 -3.02
N TYR A 30 -0.65 1.38 -1.88
CA TYR A 30 -2.01 1.28 -1.37
C TYR A 30 -2.61 2.64 -1.02
N GLU A 31 -1.84 3.52 -0.39
CA GLU A 31 -2.25 4.88 -0.01
C GLU A 31 -2.29 5.84 -1.19
N GLY A 32 -1.71 5.46 -2.32
CA GLY A 32 -1.64 6.29 -3.53
C GLY A 32 -0.55 7.35 -3.48
N ASP A 33 0.46 7.20 -2.62
CA ASP A 33 1.65 8.05 -2.62
C ASP A 33 2.65 7.58 -3.71
N PHE A 34 2.26 7.82 -4.95
CA PHE A 34 3.06 7.38 -6.10
C PHE A 34 4.33 8.21 -6.30
N THR A 35 4.44 9.37 -5.68
CA THR A 35 5.67 10.17 -5.72
C THR A 35 6.82 9.41 -5.04
N ASN A 36 6.52 8.78 -3.92
CA ASN A 36 7.48 7.95 -3.20
C ASN A 36 7.61 6.55 -3.81
N ALA A 37 6.50 5.90 -4.13
CA ALA A 37 6.49 4.54 -4.68
C ALA A 37 7.17 4.41 -6.05
N PHE A 38 7.07 5.45 -6.90
CA PHE A 38 7.66 5.52 -8.24
C PHE A 38 8.71 6.64 -8.38
N SER A 39 9.47 6.89 -7.34
CA SER A 39 10.43 7.99 -7.26
C SER A 39 11.44 8.02 -8.42
N SER A 40 11.91 6.85 -8.90
CA SER A 40 12.83 6.74 -10.05
C SER A 40 12.18 7.23 -11.35
N THR A 41 10.90 6.96 -11.56
CA THR A 41 10.14 7.38 -12.74
C THR A 41 9.83 8.87 -12.70
N VAL A 42 9.43 9.38 -11.54
CA VAL A 42 9.25 10.82 -11.32
C VAL A 42 10.53 11.59 -11.59
N LEU A 43 11.69 11.07 -11.13
CA LEU A 43 12.99 11.67 -11.41
C LEU A 43 13.36 11.64 -12.89
N LYS A 44 13.04 10.57 -13.63
CA LYS A 44 13.25 10.48 -15.09
C LYS A 44 12.43 11.52 -15.84
N ILE A 45 11.15 11.71 -15.44
CA ILE A 45 10.26 12.71 -16.02
C ILE A 45 10.82 14.12 -15.77
N ARG A 46 11.23 14.43 -14.53
CA ARG A 46 11.83 15.73 -14.18
C ARG A 46 13.11 16.01 -14.97
N LYS A 47 13.98 15.01 -15.17
CA LYS A 47 15.21 15.14 -15.97
C LYS A 47 14.92 15.42 -17.45
N ARG A 48 13.84 14.83 -17.99
CA ARG A 48 13.47 15.01 -19.40
C ARG A 48 12.83 16.38 -19.68
N TYR A 49 12.24 17.01 -18.66
CA TYR A 49 11.52 18.29 -18.76
C TYR A 49 11.92 19.25 -17.62
N PRO A 50 13.20 19.67 -17.53
CA PRO A 50 13.72 20.40 -16.37
C PRO A 50 13.13 21.79 -16.15
N LEU A 51 12.52 22.40 -17.18
CA LEU A 51 11.91 23.74 -17.13
C LEU A 51 10.42 23.71 -16.80
N ASP A 52 9.85 22.54 -16.66
CA ASP A 52 8.40 22.37 -16.44
C ASP A 52 8.15 21.92 -14.99
N ASN A 53 8.13 22.91 -14.07
CA ASN A 53 7.81 22.65 -12.66
C ASN A 53 6.41 22.06 -12.47
N THR A 54 5.53 22.13 -13.48
CA THR A 54 4.20 21.56 -13.44
C THR A 54 4.18 20.06 -13.70
N THR A 55 5.24 19.50 -14.29
CA THR A 55 5.31 18.07 -14.66
C THR A 55 5.31 17.14 -13.45
N ALA A 56 5.88 17.58 -12.34
CA ALA A 56 5.87 16.81 -11.09
C ALA A 56 4.48 16.79 -10.41
N GLN A 57 3.64 17.77 -10.73
CA GLN A 57 2.29 17.90 -10.18
C GLN A 57 1.21 17.23 -11.05
N SER A 58 1.57 16.70 -12.22
CA SER A 58 0.63 16.20 -13.23
C SER A 58 0.63 14.68 -13.38
N LEU A 59 1.16 13.92 -12.42
CA LEU A 59 0.91 12.49 -12.37
C LEU A 59 -0.55 12.27 -11.98
N ILE A 60 -1.35 11.80 -12.93
CA ILE A 60 -2.73 11.41 -12.65
C ILE A 60 -2.67 10.13 -11.83
N ASN A 61 -3.14 10.23 -10.59
CA ASN A 61 -3.17 9.13 -9.66
C ASN A 61 -4.42 8.28 -9.90
N ILE A 62 -4.25 7.11 -10.52
CA ILE A 62 -5.29 6.09 -10.61
C ILE A 62 -4.87 4.94 -9.69
N ASN A 63 -5.44 4.91 -8.48
CA ASN A 63 -5.05 3.91 -7.49
C ASN A 63 -5.69 2.55 -7.76
N LEU A 64 -5.17 1.84 -8.77
CA LEU A 64 -5.58 0.47 -9.09
C LEU A 64 -5.17 -0.54 -8.01
N PHE A 65 -4.15 -0.24 -7.19
CA PHE A 65 -3.74 -1.10 -6.10
C PHE A 65 -4.79 -1.14 -4.98
N TRP A 66 -5.28 0.03 -4.58
CA TRP A 66 -6.38 0.14 -3.63
C TRP A 66 -7.64 -0.55 -4.17
N ALA A 67 -7.99 -0.30 -5.44
CA ALA A 67 -9.16 -0.88 -6.08
C ALA A 67 -9.09 -2.41 -6.13
N LEU A 68 -7.90 -2.98 -6.41
CA LEU A 68 -7.64 -4.42 -6.39
C LEU A 68 -7.88 -5.02 -5.01
N THR A 69 -7.27 -4.44 -3.98
CA THR A 69 -7.44 -4.90 -2.59
C THR A 69 -8.90 -4.76 -2.12
N ASP A 70 -9.57 -3.64 -2.46
CA ASP A 70 -10.96 -3.39 -2.07
C ASP A 70 -11.91 -4.37 -2.72
N PHE A 71 -11.69 -4.70 -3.99
CA PHE A 71 -12.47 -5.71 -4.70
C PHE A 71 -12.40 -7.08 -4.02
N PHE A 72 -11.19 -7.62 -3.80
CA PHE A 72 -11.05 -8.93 -3.18
C PHE A 72 -11.51 -8.94 -1.72
N LYS A 73 -11.22 -7.89 -0.96
CA LYS A 73 -11.73 -7.72 0.41
C LYS A 73 -13.26 -7.81 0.42
N GLY A 74 -13.92 -7.05 -0.47
CA GLY A 74 -15.37 -7.09 -0.61
C GLY A 74 -15.88 -8.46 -1.03
N PHE A 75 -15.25 -9.07 -2.03
CA PHE A 75 -15.62 -10.39 -2.54
C PHE A 75 -15.56 -11.48 -1.45
N LEU A 76 -14.51 -11.48 -0.63
CA LEU A 76 -14.31 -12.48 0.41
C LEU A 76 -15.15 -12.24 1.68
N THR A 77 -15.48 -10.99 1.99
CA THR A 77 -16.04 -10.66 3.30
C THR A 77 -17.50 -10.15 3.30
N ASN A 78 -18.00 -9.66 2.15
CA ASN A 78 -19.34 -9.04 2.10
C ASN A 78 -20.49 -10.06 2.19
N GLN A 79 -20.26 -11.33 1.83
CA GLN A 79 -21.27 -12.37 1.97
C GLN A 79 -21.34 -12.96 3.39
N GLY A 80 -20.48 -12.47 4.31
CA GLY A 80 -20.31 -13.06 5.63
C GLY A 80 -19.47 -14.34 5.55
N ILE A 81 -18.76 -14.61 6.64
CA ILE A 81 -18.01 -15.87 6.81
C ILE A 81 -18.70 -16.65 7.89
N ALA A 82 -19.20 -17.82 7.53
CA ALA A 82 -19.70 -18.77 8.49
C ALA A 82 -18.54 -19.62 9.03
N VAL A 83 -18.26 -19.49 10.31
CA VAL A 83 -17.35 -20.39 11.02
C VAL A 83 -18.23 -21.41 11.75
N ASN A 84 -18.22 -22.63 11.29
CA ASN A 84 -18.97 -23.72 11.88
C ASN A 84 -18.04 -24.51 12.80
N VAL A 85 -18.40 -24.56 14.06
CA VAL A 85 -17.77 -25.41 15.09
C VAL A 85 -18.81 -26.38 15.64
N ASP A 86 -18.43 -27.27 16.56
CA ASP A 86 -19.37 -28.17 17.19
C ASP A 86 -20.52 -27.39 17.87
N ASP A 87 -21.75 -27.91 17.83
CA ASP A 87 -22.93 -27.25 18.32
C ASP A 87 -22.81 -26.70 19.75
N ALA A 88 -22.07 -27.41 20.62
CA ALA A 88 -21.79 -26.96 21.98
C ALA A 88 -20.90 -25.71 22.04
N GLN A 89 -20.05 -25.50 21.05
CA GLN A 89 -19.09 -24.40 20.98
C GLN A 89 -19.60 -23.23 20.11
N GLN A 90 -20.58 -23.45 19.23
CA GLN A 90 -21.08 -22.44 18.32
C GLN A 90 -21.52 -21.16 19.03
N LYS A 91 -22.25 -21.29 20.12
CA LYS A 91 -22.71 -20.14 20.90
C LYS A 91 -21.55 -19.33 21.51
N HIS A 92 -20.49 -20.01 21.92
CA HIS A 92 -19.29 -19.35 22.44
C HIS A 92 -18.57 -18.60 21.31
N TRP A 93 -18.41 -19.25 20.16
CA TRP A 93 -17.84 -18.61 18.99
C TRP A 93 -18.64 -17.37 18.54
N ASP A 94 -19.94 -17.46 18.45
CA ASP A 94 -20.81 -16.35 18.06
C ASP A 94 -20.65 -15.14 19.01
N THR A 95 -20.50 -15.41 20.30
CA THR A 95 -20.23 -14.37 21.31
C THR A 95 -18.85 -13.75 21.11
N ILE A 96 -17.80 -14.55 20.97
CA ILE A 96 -16.43 -14.07 20.74
C ILE A 96 -16.35 -13.27 19.44
N SER A 97 -16.93 -13.78 18.37
CA SER A 97 -16.95 -13.13 17.05
C SER A 97 -17.63 -11.76 17.11
N LYS A 98 -18.74 -11.65 17.82
CA LYS A 98 -19.48 -10.40 18.01
C LYS A 98 -18.70 -9.41 18.89
N ASP A 99 -18.19 -9.87 20.04
CA ASP A 99 -17.49 -9.02 21.02
C ASP A 99 -16.18 -8.46 20.44
N ASN A 100 -15.58 -9.15 19.48
CA ASN A 100 -14.35 -8.73 18.79
C ASN A 100 -14.59 -8.09 17.43
N ASN A 101 -15.84 -7.97 16.96
CA ASN A 101 -16.13 -7.55 15.59
C ASN A 101 -15.25 -8.29 14.56
N PHE A 102 -15.25 -9.63 14.66
CA PHE A 102 -14.32 -10.50 13.94
C PHE A 102 -14.25 -10.22 12.43
N ILE A 103 -15.38 -9.87 11.81
CA ILE A 103 -15.40 -9.50 10.38
C ILE A 103 -14.53 -8.27 10.07
N SER A 104 -14.50 -7.27 10.97
CA SER A 104 -13.60 -6.11 10.79
C SER A 104 -12.13 -6.52 10.91
N VAL A 105 -11.80 -7.31 11.92
CA VAL A 105 -10.43 -7.83 12.10
C VAL A 105 -9.99 -8.63 10.88
N LEU A 106 -10.88 -9.48 10.37
CA LEU A 106 -10.62 -10.26 9.16
C LEU A 106 -10.37 -9.37 7.93
N LYS A 107 -11.16 -8.29 7.77
CA LYS A 107 -10.94 -7.32 6.69
C LYS A 107 -9.58 -6.64 6.77
N GLU A 108 -9.15 -6.28 7.98
CA GLU A 108 -7.82 -5.69 8.22
C GLU A 108 -6.70 -6.67 7.87
N VAL A 109 -6.78 -7.91 8.36
CA VAL A 109 -5.82 -8.97 8.05
C VAL A 109 -5.79 -9.24 6.56
N TYR A 110 -6.94 -9.20 5.89
CA TYR A 110 -7.01 -9.38 4.44
C TYR A 110 -6.32 -8.23 3.68
N ILE A 111 -6.55 -6.97 4.08
CA ILE A 111 -5.86 -5.81 3.49
C ILE A 111 -4.34 -5.99 3.60
N ASP A 112 -3.86 -6.40 4.76
CA ASP A 112 -2.44 -6.65 4.99
C ASP A 112 -1.92 -7.81 4.14
N ASN A 113 -2.70 -8.88 4.04
CA ASN A 113 -2.37 -10.03 3.23
C ASN A 113 -2.23 -9.68 1.74
N SER A 114 -3.16 -8.88 1.20
CA SER A 114 -3.12 -8.40 -0.18
C SER A 114 -1.91 -7.49 -0.44
N ARG A 115 -1.71 -6.48 0.41
CA ARG A 115 -0.66 -5.47 0.19
C ARG A 115 0.75 -5.96 0.53
N PHE A 116 0.91 -6.78 1.59
CA PHE A 116 2.22 -7.24 2.06
C PHE A 116 2.52 -8.69 1.72
N GLY A 117 1.53 -9.45 1.26
CA GLY A 117 1.63 -10.89 1.05
C GLY A 117 1.41 -11.70 2.32
N ASN A 118 1.32 -11.06 3.47
CA ASN A 118 1.09 -11.69 4.76
C ASN A 118 0.10 -10.87 5.57
N GLY A 119 -0.72 -11.57 6.37
CA GLY A 119 -1.56 -10.99 7.39
C GLY A 119 -1.37 -11.74 8.69
N LEU A 120 -1.66 -11.12 9.82
CA LEU A 120 -1.51 -11.76 11.12
C LEU A 120 -2.74 -11.54 11.99
N PHE A 121 -3.18 -12.64 12.61
CA PHE A 121 -4.05 -12.58 13.77
C PHE A 121 -3.21 -12.77 15.03
N LYS A 122 -3.57 -12.04 16.07
CA LYS A 122 -3.09 -12.26 17.44
C LYS A 122 -4.29 -12.49 18.34
N VAL A 123 -4.22 -13.52 19.17
CA VAL A 123 -5.20 -13.77 20.22
C VAL A 123 -4.56 -13.41 21.56
N ALA A 124 -5.33 -12.76 22.43
CA ALA A 124 -4.92 -12.46 23.79
C ALA A 124 -6.09 -12.68 24.75
N LEU A 125 -5.81 -12.80 26.03
CA LEU A 125 -6.81 -12.83 27.08
C LEU A 125 -6.78 -11.50 27.81
N GLU A 126 -7.84 -10.70 27.70
CA GLU A 126 -7.98 -9.43 28.40
C GLU A 126 -9.16 -9.50 29.38
N ASN A 127 -8.89 -9.29 30.65
CA ASN A 127 -9.91 -9.38 31.72
C ASN A 127 -10.73 -10.68 31.67
N GLY A 128 -10.06 -11.80 31.38
CA GLY A 128 -10.69 -13.11 31.29
C GLY A 128 -11.53 -13.36 30.03
N LYS A 129 -11.47 -12.45 29.04
CA LYS A 129 -12.16 -12.58 27.75
C LYS A 129 -11.18 -12.70 26.60
N PRO A 130 -11.45 -13.59 25.63
CA PRO A 130 -10.61 -13.70 24.45
C PRO A 130 -10.76 -12.45 23.57
N LYS A 131 -9.64 -11.90 23.16
CA LYS A 131 -9.51 -10.79 22.21
C LYS A 131 -8.77 -11.23 20.97
N ILE A 132 -9.26 -10.79 19.82
CA ILE A 132 -8.67 -11.09 18.51
C ILE A 132 -8.28 -9.76 17.87
N PHE A 133 -7.00 -9.64 17.50
CA PHE A 133 -6.44 -8.45 16.87
C PHE A 133 -5.86 -8.79 15.50
N SER A 134 -5.90 -7.81 14.61
CA SER A 134 -5.01 -7.77 13.45
C SER A 134 -3.66 -7.17 13.87
N VAL A 135 -2.57 -7.72 13.36
CA VAL A 135 -1.22 -7.20 13.57
C VAL A 135 -0.58 -6.93 12.22
N CYS A 136 -0.07 -5.71 12.04
CA CYS A 136 0.58 -5.35 10.80
C CYS A 136 1.87 -6.14 10.60
N PRO A 137 2.08 -6.76 9.43
CA PRO A 137 3.25 -7.61 9.16
C PRO A 137 4.61 -6.92 9.24
N ASP A 138 4.67 -5.59 9.20
CA ASP A 138 5.92 -4.86 9.40
C ASP A 138 6.40 -4.86 10.87
N CYS A 139 5.50 -5.16 11.80
CA CYS A 139 5.83 -5.36 13.21
C CYS A 139 6.32 -6.78 13.51
N TRP A 140 6.29 -7.71 12.56
CA TRP A 140 6.46 -9.12 12.79
C TRP A 140 7.76 -9.71 12.23
N ILE A 141 8.44 -10.50 13.04
CA ILE A 141 9.65 -11.25 12.68
C ILE A 141 9.46 -12.70 13.15
N PRO A 142 9.30 -13.65 12.22
CA PRO A 142 9.32 -15.07 12.59
C PRO A 142 10.75 -15.52 12.94
N VAL A 143 10.86 -16.39 13.92
CA VAL A 143 12.13 -17.04 14.32
C VAL A 143 12.07 -18.50 13.93
N PHE A 144 13.04 -18.95 13.15
CA PHE A 144 13.11 -20.30 12.63
C PHE A 144 14.15 -21.11 13.37
N ASN A 145 13.83 -22.38 13.62
CA ASN A 145 14.76 -23.32 14.22
C ASN A 145 15.85 -23.72 13.20
N ASN A 146 17.10 -23.42 13.52
CA ASN A 146 18.27 -23.75 12.68
C ASN A 146 18.12 -23.36 11.19
N GLY A 147 17.40 -22.28 10.89
CA GLY A 147 17.16 -21.82 9.51
C GLY A 147 16.18 -22.68 8.69
N ASN A 148 15.48 -23.61 9.32
CA ASN A 148 14.44 -24.39 8.66
C ASN A 148 13.14 -23.57 8.57
N LEU A 149 12.79 -23.09 7.38
CA LEU A 149 11.61 -22.27 7.14
C LEU A 149 10.28 -22.96 7.48
N ASN A 150 10.27 -24.28 7.65
CA ASN A 150 9.08 -25.04 8.04
C ASN A 150 8.97 -25.27 9.55
N ASP A 151 9.98 -24.89 10.33
CA ASP A 151 10.03 -25.09 11.77
C ASP A 151 10.19 -23.76 12.49
N ILE A 152 9.06 -23.22 12.95
CA ILE A 152 9.01 -21.94 13.67
C ILE A 152 9.27 -22.18 15.14
N GLU A 153 10.33 -21.56 15.66
CA GLU A 153 10.66 -21.53 17.07
C GLU A 153 9.82 -20.49 17.83
N GLY A 154 9.47 -19.37 17.18
CA GLY A 154 8.65 -18.34 17.77
C GLY A 154 8.35 -17.15 16.86
N HIS A 155 7.61 -16.20 17.40
CA HIS A 155 7.28 -14.94 16.72
C HIS A 155 7.71 -13.76 17.58
N ILE A 156 8.30 -12.75 16.96
CA ILE A 156 8.63 -11.49 17.62
C ILE A 156 7.75 -10.41 17.02
N LEU A 157 7.08 -9.66 17.88
CA LEU A 157 6.30 -8.49 17.50
C LEU A 157 6.94 -7.25 18.11
N ILE A 158 7.14 -6.21 17.31
CA ILE A 158 7.77 -4.95 17.72
C ILE A 158 6.78 -3.81 17.45
N PHE A 159 6.26 -3.22 18.51
CA PHE A 159 5.29 -2.14 18.43
C PHE A 159 5.92 -0.80 18.81
N PRO A 160 5.72 0.27 18.04
CA PRO A 160 6.05 1.62 18.49
C PRO A 160 5.12 2.03 19.64
N LEU A 161 5.69 2.63 20.68
CA LEU A 161 4.96 3.16 21.81
C LEU A 161 5.39 4.60 22.04
N GLU A 162 4.43 5.50 22.16
CA GLU A 162 4.68 6.93 22.37
C GLU A 162 3.98 7.41 23.63
N ILE A 163 4.71 8.12 24.47
CA ILE A 163 4.18 8.71 25.72
C ILE A 163 4.51 10.18 25.76
N PHE A 164 3.57 10.98 26.21
CA PHE A 164 3.76 12.38 26.50
C PHE A 164 4.03 12.55 27.99
N GLU A 165 5.23 12.99 28.34
CA GLU A 165 5.60 13.29 29.70
C GLU A 165 6.12 14.74 29.78
N ASN A 166 5.48 15.54 30.63
CA ASN A 166 5.79 16.96 30.78
C ASN A 166 5.82 17.76 29.46
N GLY A 167 4.93 17.45 28.53
CA GLY A 167 4.84 18.08 27.20
C GLY A 167 5.90 17.61 26.20
N VAL A 168 6.77 16.68 26.59
CA VAL A 168 7.77 16.09 25.69
C VAL A 168 7.32 14.71 25.25
N LYS A 169 7.39 14.46 23.95
CA LYS A 169 7.10 13.17 23.35
C LYS A 169 8.31 12.25 23.52
N LYS A 170 8.13 11.15 24.24
CA LYS A 170 9.12 10.10 24.39
C LYS A 170 8.73 8.88 23.55
N HIS A 171 9.69 8.32 22.87
CA HIS A 171 9.51 7.16 22.01
C HIS A 171 10.07 5.90 22.66
N PHE A 172 9.27 4.86 22.64
CA PHE A 172 9.63 3.53 23.12
C PHE A 172 9.28 2.49 22.07
N LYS A 173 9.80 1.29 22.22
CA LYS A 173 9.34 0.10 21.48
C LYS A 173 9.01 -1.01 22.47
N LYS A 174 7.79 -1.54 22.38
CA LYS A 174 7.39 -2.77 23.04
C LYS A 174 7.76 -3.93 22.14
N VAL A 175 8.47 -4.87 22.67
CA VAL A 175 8.87 -6.12 22.01
C VAL A 175 8.19 -7.27 22.73
N GLU A 176 7.45 -8.06 21.99
CA GLU A 176 6.80 -9.28 22.46
C GLU A 176 7.48 -10.48 21.79
N LYS A 177 8.04 -11.39 22.57
CA LYS A 177 8.61 -12.65 22.09
C LYS A 177 7.62 -13.76 22.42
N HIS A 178 6.94 -14.22 21.40
CA HIS A 178 5.90 -15.24 21.50
C HIS A 178 6.50 -16.62 21.40
N HIS A 179 6.44 -17.35 22.48
CA HIS A 179 6.76 -18.76 22.60
C HIS A 179 5.48 -19.60 22.65
N LYS A 180 5.62 -20.91 22.61
CA LYS A 180 4.48 -21.80 22.87
C LYS A 180 4.13 -21.75 24.36
N GLY A 181 2.93 -21.24 24.66
CA GLY A 181 2.39 -21.17 26.01
C GLY A 181 2.74 -19.90 26.80
N TYR A 182 3.66 -19.04 26.36
CA TYR A 182 3.99 -17.81 27.07
C TYR A 182 4.54 -16.72 26.16
N VAL A 183 4.51 -15.47 26.63
CA VAL A 183 5.09 -14.30 25.96
C VAL A 183 6.07 -13.62 26.89
N GLU A 184 7.28 -13.34 26.42
CA GLU A 184 8.23 -12.46 27.08
C GLU A 184 8.07 -11.05 26.52
N ASN A 185 7.89 -10.07 27.42
CA ASN A 185 7.73 -8.68 27.06
C ASN A 185 8.98 -7.87 27.42
N GLU A 186 9.37 -6.97 26.53
CA GLU A 186 10.44 -6.01 26.76
C GLU A 186 9.97 -4.62 26.33
N ILE A 187 10.37 -3.58 27.06
CA ILE A 187 10.19 -2.19 26.63
C ILE A 187 11.55 -1.51 26.50
N TRP A 188 11.82 -0.98 25.33
CA TRP A 188 13.05 -0.30 25.00
C TRP A 188 12.82 1.19 24.80
N THR A 189 13.68 2.05 25.33
CA THR A 189 13.72 3.44 24.89
C THR A 189 14.19 3.47 23.44
N SER A 190 13.55 4.31 22.62
CA SER A 190 13.87 4.41 21.20
C SER A 190 14.20 5.84 20.82
N ASP A 191 15.30 6.02 20.09
CA ASP A 191 15.65 7.29 19.46
C ASP A 191 15.89 7.06 17.97
N ASN A 192 15.21 7.83 17.14
CA ASN A 192 15.24 7.68 15.67
C ASN A 192 15.06 6.23 15.18
N GLY A 193 14.20 5.45 15.86
CA GLY A 193 13.94 4.05 15.52
C GLY A 193 14.95 3.05 16.06
N THR A 194 16.05 3.50 16.66
CA THR A 194 17.08 2.64 17.26
C THR A 194 16.73 2.29 18.70
N LEU A 195 16.93 1.03 19.09
CA LEU A 195 16.76 0.57 20.47
C LEU A 195 17.98 0.99 21.32
N ASN A 196 17.73 1.75 22.40
CA ASN A 196 18.82 2.28 23.22
C ASN A 196 18.96 1.53 24.54
N ARG A 197 17.97 1.64 25.43
CA ARG A 197 18.01 1.06 26.78
C ARG A 197 16.77 0.21 27.05
N LEU A 198 16.97 -0.99 27.55
CA LEU A 198 15.92 -1.83 28.08
C LEU A 198 15.45 -1.25 29.42
N LEU A 199 14.15 -1.15 29.63
CA LEU A 199 13.56 -0.77 30.90
C LEU A 199 13.66 -1.92 31.91
N SER A 200 13.78 -1.57 33.20
CA SER A 200 13.68 -2.57 34.25
C SER A 200 12.24 -3.07 34.44
N PRO A 201 12.01 -4.24 35.06
CA PRO A 201 10.67 -4.74 35.33
C PRO A 201 9.80 -3.74 36.10
N GLU A 202 10.37 -2.98 37.05
CA GLU A 202 9.66 -1.96 37.81
C GLU A 202 9.25 -0.77 36.92
N GLU A 203 10.12 -0.36 35.98
CA GLU A 203 9.79 0.68 34.99
C GLU A 203 8.70 0.20 34.03
N MET A 204 8.71 -1.09 33.63
CA MET A 204 7.68 -1.66 32.73
C MET A 204 6.30 -1.72 33.38
N GLN A 205 6.21 -1.86 34.71
CA GLN A 205 4.94 -1.82 35.44
C GLN A 205 4.22 -0.48 35.29
N ALA A 206 4.96 0.63 35.14
CA ALA A 206 4.35 1.94 34.86
C ALA A 206 3.60 1.99 33.51
N PHE A 207 3.92 1.05 32.60
CA PHE A 207 3.22 0.87 31.32
C PHE A 207 2.11 -0.18 31.41
N GLY A 208 1.91 -0.82 32.57
CA GLY A 208 0.97 -1.92 32.73
C GLY A 208 1.41 -3.21 32.01
N VAL A 209 2.71 -3.38 31.79
CA VAL A 209 3.28 -4.53 31.08
C VAL A 209 4.08 -5.38 32.06
N GLU A 210 3.72 -6.66 32.14
CA GLU A 210 4.49 -7.67 32.89
C GLU A 210 5.59 -8.23 31.99
N GLU A 211 6.71 -8.65 32.61
CA GLU A 211 7.86 -9.23 31.90
C GLU A 211 7.50 -10.53 31.18
N THR A 212 6.63 -11.33 31.80
CA THR A 212 6.19 -12.62 31.24
C THR A 212 4.71 -12.83 31.46
N ASP A 213 4.00 -13.11 30.37
CA ASP A 213 2.61 -13.55 30.37
C ASP A 213 2.56 -15.06 30.14
N ASP A 214 2.33 -15.84 31.18
CA ASP A 214 2.24 -17.32 31.11
C ASP A 214 0.79 -17.78 31.02
N PHE A 215 0.43 -18.38 29.89
CA PHE A 215 -0.88 -18.98 29.63
C PHE A 215 -0.77 -20.48 29.29
N SER A 216 0.38 -21.12 29.54
CA SER A 216 0.65 -22.53 29.21
C SER A 216 -0.37 -23.51 29.81
N HIS A 217 -0.98 -23.13 30.93
CA HIS A 217 -2.05 -23.90 31.58
C HIS A 217 -3.39 -23.87 30.82
N LEU A 218 -3.60 -22.87 29.91
CA LEU A 218 -4.79 -22.74 29.08
C LEU A 218 -4.54 -23.20 27.65
N TRP A 219 -3.37 -22.83 27.10
CA TRP A 219 -3.02 -23.04 25.71
C TRP A 219 -1.50 -23.16 25.57
N ASN A 220 -1.03 -24.32 25.13
CA ASN A 220 0.40 -24.58 25.00
C ASN A 220 0.86 -24.57 23.53
N ASP A 221 0.49 -23.50 22.83
CA ASP A 221 0.92 -23.23 21.46
C ASP A 221 1.01 -21.72 21.23
N PHE A 222 1.34 -21.30 20.02
CA PHE A 222 1.41 -19.88 19.66
C PHE A 222 0.02 -19.21 19.68
N ILE A 223 0.00 -17.94 20.00
CA ILE A 223 -1.18 -17.06 19.94
C ILE A 223 -1.10 -16.04 18.79
N VAL A 224 -0.08 -16.14 17.95
CA VAL A 224 0.11 -15.39 16.71
C VAL A 224 -0.06 -16.34 15.54
N PHE A 225 -0.98 -16.00 14.64
CA PHE A 225 -1.37 -16.84 13.50
C PHE A 225 -1.13 -16.07 12.19
N PRO A 226 0.03 -16.29 11.54
CA PRO A 226 0.32 -15.70 10.26
C PRO A 226 -0.50 -16.36 9.15
N THR A 227 -1.04 -15.54 8.27
CA THR A 227 -1.65 -15.96 7.01
C THR A 227 -0.75 -15.57 5.84
N LYS A 228 -0.80 -16.33 4.77
CA LYS A 228 -0.02 -16.10 3.56
C LYS A 228 -0.95 -15.92 2.38
N ASN A 229 -0.62 -14.98 1.53
CA ASN A 229 -1.27 -14.84 0.23
C ASN A 229 -0.72 -15.93 -0.73
N THR A 230 -0.32 -15.57 -1.93
CA THR A 230 0.34 -16.52 -2.85
C THR A 230 1.68 -16.95 -2.27
N THR A 231 1.91 -18.28 -2.21
CA THR A 231 3.17 -18.85 -1.69
C THR A 231 4.08 -19.26 -2.83
N GLU A 232 5.37 -18.96 -2.68
CA GLU A 232 6.44 -19.51 -3.51
C GLU A 232 7.13 -20.65 -2.74
N SER A 233 7.70 -21.61 -3.46
CA SER A 233 8.26 -22.83 -2.84
C SER A 233 9.52 -22.58 -2.02
N ASP A 234 10.22 -21.48 -2.27
CA ASP A 234 11.50 -21.10 -1.68
C ASP A 234 11.39 -19.99 -0.63
N SER A 235 10.17 -19.53 -0.36
CA SER A 235 9.90 -18.45 0.60
C SER A 235 8.93 -18.88 1.69
N TYR A 236 9.25 -18.53 2.93
CA TYR A 236 8.28 -18.60 4.02
C TYR A 236 7.18 -17.54 3.88
N PHE A 237 7.50 -16.40 3.33
CA PHE A 237 6.57 -15.27 3.21
C PHE A 237 5.71 -15.39 1.95
N GLY A 238 4.47 -14.91 2.04
CA GLY A 238 3.59 -14.77 0.89
C GLY A 238 4.00 -13.60 0.00
N GLU A 239 3.49 -13.59 -1.22
CA GLU A 239 3.73 -12.55 -2.21
C GLU A 239 2.58 -11.54 -2.23
N SER A 240 2.90 -10.24 -2.27
CA SER A 240 1.91 -9.16 -2.44
C SER A 240 1.22 -9.27 -3.80
N ASP A 241 -0.09 -8.99 -3.83
CA ASP A 241 -0.86 -8.87 -5.08
C ASP A 241 -0.30 -7.78 -6.00
N TYR A 242 0.41 -6.79 -5.44
CA TYR A 242 0.96 -5.65 -6.18
C TYR A 242 2.23 -5.98 -6.96
N LYS A 243 3.00 -6.98 -6.51
CA LYS A 243 4.31 -7.30 -7.08
C LYS A 243 4.26 -7.51 -8.59
N ARG A 244 3.28 -8.28 -9.07
CA ARG A 244 3.16 -8.65 -10.48
C ARG A 244 2.56 -7.58 -11.36
N CYS A 245 1.74 -6.68 -10.82
CA CYS A 245 1.07 -5.64 -11.59
C CYS A 245 1.71 -4.24 -11.45
N LYS A 246 2.71 -4.06 -10.56
CA LYS A 246 3.34 -2.76 -10.27
C LYS A 246 3.80 -2.02 -11.52
N SER A 247 4.53 -2.70 -12.41
CA SER A 247 5.07 -2.08 -13.63
C SER A 247 3.98 -1.69 -14.63
N ILE A 248 2.93 -2.48 -14.73
CA ILE A 248 1.80 -2.20 -15.63
C ILE A 248 1.01 -0.98 -15.14
N VAL A 249 0.73 -0.91 -13.83
CA VAL A 249 0.03 0.25 -13.24
C VAL A 249 0.86 1.53 -13.40
N GLU A 250 2.18 1.43 -13.21
CA GLU A 250 3.11 2.55 -13.44
C GLU A 250 2.99 3.07 -14.87
N GLU A 251 3.01 2.18 -15.88
CA GLU A 251 2.90 2.54 -17.29
C GLU A 251 1.54 3.13 -17.65
N ILE A 252 0.45 2.59 -17.09
CA ILE A 252 -0.92 3.15 -17.27
C ILE A 252 -0.95 4.60 -16.79
N MET A 253 -0.47 4.87 -15.58
CA MET A 253 -0.46 6.23 -15.01
C MET A 253 0.41 7.19 -15.82
N LEU A 254 1.58 6.73 -16.30
CA LEU A 254 2.45 7.51 -17.16
C LEU A 254 1.76 7.87 -18.49
N THR A 255 1.18 6.88 -19.15
CA THR A 255 0.49 7.06 -20.43
C THR A 255 -0.67 8.07 -20.30
N ILE A 256 -1.51 7.93 -19.26
CA ILE A 256 -2.63 8.83 -19.00
C ILE A 256 -2.14 10.24 -18.68
N SER A 257 -1.09 10.37 -17.86
CA SER A 257 -0.52 11.67 -17.52
C SER A 257 0.09 12.38 -18.74
N GLN A 258 0.79 11.64 -19.61
CA GLN A 258 1.34 12.15 -20.84
C GLN A 258 0.21 12.57 -21.82
N ASN A 259 -0.84 11.77 -21.93
CA ASN A 259 -2.00 12.10 -22.77
C ASN A 259 -2.68 13.38 -22.29
N SER A 260 -2.94 13.52 -20.99
CA SER A 260 -3.48 14.74 -20.41
C SER A 260 -2.62 15.96 -20.72
N LYS A 261 -1.30 15.84 -20.67
CA LYS A 261 -0.37 16.91 -21.01
C LYS A 261 -0.42 17.29 -22.50
N ILE A 262 -0.55 16.30 -23.38
CA ILE A 262 -0.75 16.52 -24.82
C ILE A 262 -2.03 17.28 -25.06
N ILE A 263 -3.15 16.84 -24.45
CA ILE A 263 -4.46 17.50 -24.56
C ILE A 263 -4.36 18.97 -24.10
N ASN A 264 -3.76 19.22 -22.94
CA ASN A 264 -3.58 20.58 -22.41
C ASN A 264 -2.75 21.48 -23.33
N ARG A 265 -1.73 20.93 -24.00
CA ARG A 265 -0.92 21.68 -24.98
C ARG A 265 -1.72 21.99 -26.24
N HIS A 266 -2.60 21.10 -26.68
CA HIS A 266 -3.46 21.31 -27.83
C HIS A 266 -4.64 22.22 -27.53
N ALA A 267 -5.11 22.26 -26.29
CA ALA A 267 -6.13 23.23 -25.85
C ALA A 267 -5.62 24.68 -25.93
N ASN A 268 -4.28 24.88 -25.84
CA ASN A 268 -3.62 26.19 -26.00
C ASN A 268 -2.59 26.11 -27.13
N PRO A 269 -2.99 26.03 -28.39
CA PRO A 269 -2.08 25.90 -29.50
C PRO A 269 -1.20 27.14 -29.62
N LYS A 270 0.08 26.91 -29.95
CA LYS A 270 0.99 28.02 -30.25
C LYS A 270 0.69 28.59 -31.65
N ILE A 271 0.68 29.91 -31.72
CA ILE A 271 0.56 30.62 -32.99
C ILE A 271 1.98 30.86 -33.52
N ALA A 272 2.23 30.43 -34.75
CA ALA A 272 3.42 30.83 -35.50
C ALA A 272 3.03 31.92 -36.46
N GLY A 273 3.82 32.99 -36.53
CA GLY A 273 3.54 34.10 -37.40
C GLY A 273 4.74 35.07 -37.46
N SER A 274 4.60 36.10 -38.28
CA SER A 274 5.61 37.16 -38.38
C SER A 274 5.67 37.99 -37.10
N GLU A 275 6.83 38.52 -36.78
CA GLU A 275 7.03 39.47 -35.65
C GLU A 275 6.18 40.73 -35.77
N GLN A 276 5.79 41.11 -37.02
CA GLN A 276 4.92 42.22 -37.30
C GLN A 276 3.47 42.04 -36.82
N ASN A 277 3.08 40.81 -36.49
CA ASN A 277 1.76 40.47 -35.96
C ASN A 277 1.69 40.61 -34.43
N LEU A 278 2.80 40.94 -33.79
CA LEU A 278 2.85 41.09 -32.33
C LEU A 278 2.57 42.56 -31.94
N GLU A 279 1.74 42.75 -30.95
CA GLU A 279 1.49 44.04 -30.30
C GLU A 279 2.12 44.07 -28.91
N MET A 280 2.43 45.26 -28.40
CA MET A 280 2.95 45.44 -27.07
C MET A 280 1.81 45.40 -26.06
N ASP A 281 1.81 44.45 -25.16
CA ASP A 281 0.89 44.41 -24.02
C ASP A 281 1.24 45.59 -23.09
N PRO A 282 0.28 46.53 -22.87
CA PRO A 282 0.52 47.72 -22.06
C PRO A 282 0.77 47.41 -20.58
N VAL A 283 0.35 46.24 -20.09
CA VAL A 283 0.50 45.84 -18.70
C VAL A 283 1.82 45.09 -18.45
N THR A 284 2.13 44.13 -19.30
CA THR A 284 3.30 43.28 -19.11
C THR A 284 4.54 43.72 -19.86
N SER A 285 4.39 44.72 -20.76
CA SER A 285 5.44 45.19 -21.69
C SER A 285 6.07 44.07 -22.53
N LYS A 286 5.35 42.97 -22.75
CA LYS A 286 5.74 41.86 -23.61
C LYS A 286 5.05 41.96 -24.95
N ARG A 287 5.74 41.51 -26.01
CA ARG A 287 5.11 41.35 -27.33
C ARG A 287 4.21 40.11 -27.29
N VAL A 288 2.93 40.29 -27.56
CA VAL A 288 1.87 39.28 -27.58
C VAL A 288 1.08 39.34 -28.87
N PHE A 289 0.44 38.26 -29.27
CA PHE A 289 -0.57 38.33 -30.33
C PHE A 289 -1.79 39.09 -29.77
N PRO A 290 -2.37 40.04 -30.59
CA PRO A 290 -3.57 40.77 -30.16
C PRO A 290 -4.73 39.80 -29.90
N ASP A 291 -5.47 40.04 -28.81
CA ASP A 291 -6.69 39.32 -28.48
C ASP A 291 -7.85 39.91 -29.29
N SER A 292 -7.81 39.76 -30.62
CA SER A 292 -8.79 40.25 -31.54
C SER A 292 -9.24 39.16 -32.50
N ASP A 293 -10.49 39.22 -32.92
CA ASP A 293 -11.08 38.28 -33.90
C ASP A 293 -10.42 38.35 -35.28
N PHE A 294 -9.60 39.38 -35.52
CA PHE A 294 -8.91 39.61 -36.80
C PHE A 294 -7.40 39.77 -36.59
N LEU A 295 -6.62 38.83 -37.11
CA LEU A 295 -5.18 38.94 -37.19
C LEU A 295 -4.74 39.61 -38.49
N LYS A 296 -3.92 40.65 -38.38
CA LYS A 296 -3.36 41.32 -39.57
C LYS A 296 -2.34 40.41 -40.24
N VAL A 297 -2.35 40.32 -41.55
CA VAL A 297 -1.26 39.68 -42.30
C VAL A 297 -0.12 40.68 -42.39
N GLY A 298 1.10 40.25 -42.03
CA GLY A 298 2.28 41.08 -42.13
C GLY A 298 2.60 41.48 -43.58
N THR A 299 3.39 42.54 -43.78
CA THR A 299 3.83 42.99 -45.11
C THR A 299 4.70 41.96 -45.83
N ASP A 300 5.22 40.97 -45.11
CA ASP A 300 5.96 39.81 -45.63
C ASP A 300 5.04 38.70 -46.19
N GLY A 301 3.72 38.88 -46.12
CA GLY A 301 2.73 37.90 -46.56
C GLY A 301 2.59 36.64 -45.69
N ILE A 302 3.29 36.56 -44.56
CA ILE A 302 3.23 35.40 -43.65
C ILE A 302 1.92 35.49 -42.83
N LYS A 303 1.06 34.53 -43.03
CA LYS A 303 -0.21 34.42 -42.26
C LYS A 303 0.11 33.74 -40.91
N PRO A 304 -0.51 34.23 -39.82
CA PRO A 304 -0.47 33.48 -38.55
C PRO A 304 -1.14 32.12 -38.72
N GLU A 305 -0.46 31.06 -38.24
CA GLU A 305 -0.98 29.71 -38.28
C GLU A 305 -0.89 29.06 -36.90
N TYR A 306 -1.91 28.29 -36.53
CA TYR A 306 -1.83 27.47 -35.34
C TYR A 306 -0.96 26.26 -35.59
N ILE A 307 0.05 26.05 -34.74
CA ILE A 307 0.84 24.83 -34.74
C ILE A 307 -0.01 23.76 -34.05
N THR A 308 -0.67 22.92 -34.83
CA THR A 308 -1.44 21.78 -34.34
C THR A 308 -0.68 20.48 -34.70
N ALA A 309 -0.72 19.52 -33.81
CA ALA A 309 -0.24 18.16 -34.10
C ALA A 309 -1.43 17.19 -34.02
N ASP A 310 -1.38 16.10 -34.75
CA ASP A 310 -2.37 15.05 -34.66
C ASP A 310 -2.27 14.37 -33.28
N LEU A 311 -3.40 14.31 -32.55
CA LEU A 311 -3.47 13.80 -31.20
C LEU A 311 -3.30 12.27 -31.10
N GLN A 312 -3.36 11.53 -32.21
CA GLN A 312 -3.32 10.06 -32.23
C GLN A 312 -4.15 9.40 -31.12
N SER A 313 -5.30 9.98 -30.81
CA SER A 313 -6.13 9.60 -29.66
C SER A 313 -6.56 8.13 -29.68
N GLU A 314 -6.77 7.57 -30.86
CA GLU A 314 -7.13 6.16 -31.04
C GLU A 314 -5.99 5.23 -30.66
N ALA A 315 -4.75 5.55 -31.05
CA ALA A 315 -3.57 4.77 -30.71
C ALA A 315 -3.31 4.76 -29.19
N ILE A 316 -3.49 5.94 -28.55
CA ILE A 316 -3.33 6.06 -27.10
C ILE A 316 -4.42 5.27 -26.37
N SER A 317 -5.67 5.36 -26.80
CA SER A 317 -6.77 4.59 -26.21
C SER A 317 -6.51 3.08 -26.30
N LYS A 318 -6.17 2.58 -27.49
CA LYS A 318 -5.81 1.16 -27.69
C LYS A 318 -4.64 0.72 -26.82
N HIS A 319 -3.65 1.59 -26.61
CA HIS A 319 -2.52 1.26 -25.75
C HIS A 319 -2.96 1.11 -24.29
N ILE A 320 -3.78 2.06 -23.77
CA ILE A 320 -4.34 1.97 -22.43
C ILE A 320 -5.21 0.71 -22.27
N ASP A 321 -6.07 0.40 -23.23
CA ASP A 321 -6.89 -0.80 -23.21
C ASP A 321 -6.04 -2.09 -23.17
N THR A 322 -4.94 -2.12 -23.90
CA THR A 322 -3.99 -3.23 -23.87
C THR A 322 -3.34 -3.38 -22.50
N LEU A 323 -2.89 -2.28 -21.88
CA LEU A 323 -2.30 -2.29 -20.55
C LEU A 323 -3.32 -2.73 -19.49
N MET A 324 -4.57 -2.25 -19.59
CA MET A 324 -5.65 -2.66 -18.69
C MET A 324 -5.96 -4.16 -18.84
N ASN A 325 -5.95 -4.70 -20.06
CA ASN A 325 -6.11 -6.13 -20.27
C ASN A 325 -4.98 -6.95 -19.61
N PHE A 326 -3.73 -6.50 -19.71
CA PHE A 326 -2.63 -7.15 -18.99
C PHE A 326 -2.80 -7.04 -17.46
N PHE A 327 -3.27 -5.90 -16.95
CA PHE A 327 -3.60 -5.75 -15.53
C PHE A 327 -4.63 -6.80 -15.09
N TYR A 328 -5.74 -6.98 -15.82
CA TYR A 328 -6.77 -7.98 -15.50
C TYR A 328 -6.22 -9.42 -15.53
N ILE A 329 -5.37 -9.74 -16.51
CA ILE A 329 -4.74 -11.07 -16.60
C ILE A 329 -3.82 -11.32 -15.41
N LEU A 330 -2.96 -10.35 -15.05
CA LEU A 330 -1.99 -10.50 -13.97
C LEU A 330 -2.65 -10.56 -12.60
N THR A 331 -3.72 -9.79 -12.40
CA THR A 331 -4.46 -9.75 -11.13
C THR A 331 -5.56 -10.82 -11.06
N LYS A 332 -5.85 -11.51 -12.17
CA LYS A 332 -6.95 -12.47 -12.30
C LYS A 332 -8.32 -11.88 -11.94
N THR A 333 -8.50 -10.59 -12.19
CA THR A 333 -9.75 -9.89 -11.92
C THR A 333 -10.51 -9.60 -13.21
N PRO A 334 -11.84 -9.75 -13.24
CA PRO A 334 -12.63 -9.41 -14.41
C PRO A 334 -12.78 -7.89 -14.53
N PRO A 335 -12.86 -7.31 -15.74
CA PRO A 335 -13.06 -5.86 -15.93
C PRO A 335 -14.28 -5.30 -15.23
N GLN A 336 -15.33 -6.09 -15.05
CA GLN A 336 -16.56 -5.74 -14.33
C GLN A 336 -16.31 -5.42 -12.85
N ALA A 337 -15.26 -5.97 -12.26
CA ALA A 337 -14.84 -5.66 -10.90
C ALA A 337 -14.52 -4.17 -10.70
N TYR A 338 -14.16 -3.47 -11.77
CA TYR A 338 -13.81 -2.05 -11.80
C TYR A 338 -14.89 -1.17 -12.42
N GLY A 339 -16.12 -1.71 -12.57
CA GLY A 339 -17.26 -0.97 -13.14
C GLY A 339 -17.20 -0.81 -14.66
N LEU A 340 -16.35 -1.55 -15.36
CA LEU A 340 -16.28 -1.51 -16.81
C LEU A 340 -17.30 -2.47 -17.40
N ASP A 341 -18.28 -1.91 -18.13
CA ASP A 341 -19.26 -2.69 -18.87
C ASP A 341 -18.60 -3.24 -20.14
N ILE A 342 -18.36 -4.55 -20.17
CA ILE A 342 -18.11 -5.20 -21.44
C ILE A 342 -19.48 -5.44 -22.06
N ALA A 343 -19.78 -4.72 -23.13
CA ALA A 343 -21.01 -4.82 -23.89
C ALA A 343 -21.33 -6.28 -24.24
N GLY A 344 -22.23 -6.89 -23.49
CA GLY A 344 -22.69 -8.26 -23.70
C GLY A 344 -23.38 -8.82 -22.47
N ASN A 345 -24.69 -8.66 -22.40
CA ASN A 345 -25.71 -9.43 -21.64
C ASN A 345 -25.21 -10.33 -20.48
N MET A 346 -24.48 -9.81 -19.53
CA MET A 346 -24.31 -10.50 -18.26
C MET A 346 -25.49 -10.12 -17.35
N SER A 347 -26.31 -11.12 -17.01
CA SER A 347 -27.40 -10.93 -16.04
C SER A 347 -26.80 -10.60 -14.67
N GLY A 348 -27.52 -9.83 -13.84
CA GLY A 348 -27.10 -9.55 -12.47
C GLY A 348 -26.81 -10.81 -11.62
N GLU A 349 -27.33 -11.96 -12.05
CA GLU A 349 -27.08 -13.28 -11.46
C GLU A 349 -25.71 -13.85 -11.86
N SER A 350 -25.22 -13.54 -13.06
CA SER A 350 -23.86 -13.89 -13.49
C SER A 350 -22.80 -13.06 -12.75
N LEU A 351 -23.08 -11.78 -12.48
CA LEU A 351 -22.21 -10.93 -11.67
C LEU A 351 -22.14 -11.34 -10.18
N ARG A 352 -23.15 -12.04 -9.68
CA ARG A 352 -23.14 -12.60 -8.32
C ARG A 352 -22.31 -13.89 -8.20
N LYS A 353 -22.00 -14.55 -9.32
CA LYS A 353 -21.24 -15.82 -9.37
C LYS A 353 -19.75 -15.63 -9.72
N ILE A 354 -19.33 -14.42 -10.08
CA ILE A 354 -17.95 -13.99 -10.23
C ILE A 354 -17.49 -13.38 -8.91
#